data_62aaf8d74120fbcd6b00ce31cf625e5e
#
_entry.id   62aaf8d74120fbcd6b00ce31cf625e5e
#
_cell.length_a   1.000
_cell.length_b   1.000
_cell.length_c   1.000
_cell.angle_alpha   90.00
_cell.angle_beta   90.00
_cell.angle_gamma   90.00
#
_symmetry.space_group_name_H-M   'P 1'
#
loop_
_entity.id
_entity.type
_entity.pdbx_description
1 polymer ?
#
loop_
_entity_poly.entity_id
_entity_poly.type
_entity_poly.pdbx_seq_one_letter_code
_entity_poly.pdbx_strand_id
1 'polypeptide(L)'
;MLTFTKLLRDPITESEQKQVALTYLHEAWVEAHLDGVDGDCMAQACLFRALSELIGTYGEEATAHFTENLPSRIKNGEFSLRRQRQ
;
A
#
# COMPACT_ATOMS: atom_id res chain seq x y z
N MET A 1 14.67 -12.27 7.41
CA MET A 1 14.79 -11.07 6.73
C MET A 1 14.67 -11.21 5.29
N LEU A 2 14.03 -10.28 4.70
CA LEU A 2 13.80 -10.32 3.29
C LEU A 2 15.09 -10.28 2.47
N THR A 3 16.05 -9.51 2.91
CA THR A 3 17.32 -9.41 2.19
C THR A 3 18.01 -10.76 2.12
N PHE A 4 18.00 -11.46 3.21
CA PHE A 4 18.63 -12.77 3.25
C PHE A 4 17.92 -13.72 2.30
N THR A 5 16.59 -13.66 2.28
CA THR A 5 15.80 -14.50 1.41
C THR A 5 16.14 -14.25 -0.04
N LYS A 6 16.33 -12.99 -0.42
CA LYS A 6 16.65 -12.66 -1.79
C LYS A 6 17.99 -13.22 -2.22
N LEU A 7 18.91 -13.39 -1.30
CA LEU A 7 20.20 -13.94 -1.64
C LEU A 7 20.16 -15.44 -1.87
N LEU A 8 19.16 -16.10 -1.29
CA LEU A 8 19.10 -17.53 -1.35
C LEU A 8 18.15 -18.11 -2.37
N ARG A 9 17.44 -17.27 -3.09
CA ARG A 9 16.46 -17.79 -4.03
C ARG A 9 16.41 -16.88 -5.25
N ASP A 10 15.73 -17.35 -6.28
CA ASP A 10 15.52 -16.58 -7.48
C ASP A 10 14.79 -15.29 -7.17
N PRO A 11 14.95 -14.30 -8.01
CA PRO A 11 14.20 -13.06 -7.84
C PRO A 11 12.73 -13.36 -7.72
N ILE A 12 12.07 -12.69 -6.79
CA ILE A 12 10.65 -12.93 -6.58
C ILE A 12 9.85 -12.21 -7.64
N THR A 13 8.72 -12.79 -7.99
CA THR A 13 7.85 -12.22 -9.00
C THR A 13 7.21 -10.94 -8.48
N GLU A 14 6.62 -10.17 -9.38
CA GLU A 14 5.92 -8.94 -8.99
C GLU A 14 4.80 -9.25 -8.01
N SER A 15 4.08 -10.33 -8.26
CA SER A 15 3.00 -10.73 -7.38
C SER A 15 3.51 -11.05 -5.98
N GLU A 16 4.63 -11.79 -5.92
CA GLU A 16 5.22 -12.11 -4.63
C GLU A 16 5.72 -10.87 -3.91
N GLN A 17 6.28 -9.93 -4.66
CA GLN A 17 6.73 -8.69 -4.06
C GLN A 17 5.57 -7.93 -3.42
N LYS A 18 4.42 -7.92 -4.07
CA LYS A 18 3.25 -7.24 -3.52
C LYS A 18 2.78 -7.90 -2.24
N GLN A 19 2.84 -9.23 -2.19
CA GLN A 19 2.47 -9.96 -0.99
C GLN A 19 3.40 -9.62 0.16
N VAL A 20 4.69 -9.61 -0.11
CA VAL A 20 5.68 -9.27 0.90
C VAL A 20 5.49 -7.83 1.37
N ALA A 21 5.23 -6.92 0.44
CA ALA A 21 5.01 -5.52 0.79
C ALA A 21 3.81 -5.38 1.71
N LEU A 22 2.73 -6.12 1.44
CA LEU A 22 1.56 -6.08 2.30
C LEU A 22 1.87 -6.58 3.71
N THR A 23 2.75 -7.58 3.81
CA THR A 23 3.16 -8.08 5.10
C THR A 23 3.88 -6.99 5.90
N TYR A 24 4.79 -6.28 5.25
CA TYR A 24 5.49 -5.19 5.91
C TYR A 24 4.52 -4.09 6.34
N LEU A 25 3.56 -3.77 5.48
CA LEU A 25 2.58 -2.75 5.83
C LEU A 25 1.75 -3.17 7.02
N HIS A 26 1.35 -4.44 7.04
CA HIS A 26 0.58 -4.96 8.16
C HIS A 26 1.36 -4.84 9.46
N GLU A 27 2.63 -5.21 9.43
CA GLU A 27 3.47 -5.13 10.61
C GLU A 27 3.63 -3.70 11.09
N ALA A 28 3.85 -2.78 10.15
CA ALA A 28 3.97 -1.38 10.50
C ALA A 28 2.68 -0.85 11.10
N TRP A 29 1.54 -1.31 10.57
CA TRP A 29 0.25 -0.89 11.07
C TRP A 29 0.04 -1.33 12.50
N VAL A 30 0.40 -2.58 12.79
CA VAL A 30 0.29 -3.11 14.13
C VAL A 30 1.17 -2.33 15.10
N GLU A 31 2.41 -2.07 14.69
CA GLU A 31 3.33 -1.31 15.53
C GLU A 31 2.81 0.09 15.80
N ALA A 32 2.29 0.74 14.76
CA ALA A 32 1.76 2.08 14.91
C ALA A 32 0.59 2.09 15.89
N HIS A 33 -0.27 1.08 15.79
CA HIS A 33 -1.41 0.98 16.68
C HIS A 33 -0.95 0.84 18.13
N LEU A 34 0.07 0.00 18.35
CA LEU A 34 0.60 -0.20 19.69
C LEU A 34 1.23 1.07 20.24
N ASP A 35 1.75 1.91 19.37
CA ASP A 35 2.33 3.18 19.78
C ASP A 35 1.30 4.28 19.89
N GLY A 36 0.04 3.98 19.72
CA GLY A 36 -1.02 4.95 19.89
C GLY A 36 -1.35 5.78 18.67
N VAL A 37 -0.88 5.38 17.51
CA VAL A 37 -1.19 6.11 16.29
C VAL A 37 -2.59 5.72 15.82
N ASP A 38 -3.41 6.74 15.58
CA ASP A 38 -4.75 6.53 15.12
C ASP A 38 -4.75 5.94 13.71
N GLY A 39 -5.65 4.97 13.47
CA GLY A 39 -5.69 4.30 12.17
C GLY A 39 -5.92 5.25 11.01
N ASP A 40 -6.73 6.28 11.23
CA ASP A 40 -6.97 7.27 10.20
C ASP A 40 -5.71 8.05 9.86
N CYS A 41 -4.94 8.41 10.89
CA CYS A 41 -3.67 9.11 10.66
C CYS A 41 -2.69 8.23 9.92
N MET A 42 -2.65 6.94 10.29
CA MET A 42 -1.76 6.01 9.62
C MET A 42 -2.15 5.87 8.14
N ALA A 43 -3.45 5.79 7.87
CA ALA A 43 -3.94 5.65 6.51
C ALA A 43 -3.54 6.84 5.65
N GLN A 44 -3.71 8.05 6.19
CA GLN A 44 -3.37 9.25 5.45
C GLN A 44 -1.87 9.34 5.20
N ALA A 45 -1.08 8.97 6.19
CA ALA A 45 0.37 8.97 6.04
C ALA A 45 0.79 7.98 4.95
N CYS A 46 0.16 6.81 4.93
CA CYS A 46 0.46 5.80 3.92
C CYS A 46 0.11 6.31 2.52
N LEU A 47 -1.03 6.97 2.40
CA LEU A 47 -1.44 7.48 1.11
C LEU A 47 -0.46 8.54 0.61
N PHE A 48 -0.08 9.44 1.50
CA PHE A 48 0.88 10.48 1.14
C PHE A 48 2.21 9.85 0.70
N ARG A 49 2.69 8.90 1.49
CA ARG A 49 3.96 8.25 1.17
C ARG A 49 3.89 7.52 -0.15
N ALA A 50 2.78 6.84 -0.40
CA ALA A 50 2.62 6.09 -1.64
C ALA A 50 2.63 7.01 -2.85
N LEU A 51 1.88 8.10 -2.76
CA LEU A 51 1.82 9.05 -3.87
C LEU A 51 3.18 9.71 -4.10
N SER A 52 3.87 10.04 -3.02
CA SER A 52 5.20 10.65 -3.16
C SER A 52 6.16 9.70 -3.86
N GLU A 53 6.08 8.43 -3.53
CA GLU A 53 6.96 7.44 -4.16
C GLU A 53 6.66 7.33 -5.65
N LEU A 54 5.38 7.25 -6.00
CA LEU A 54 5.00 7.12 -7.39
C LEU A 54 5.40 8.36 -8.19
N ILE A 55 5.21 9.54 -7.61
CA ILE A 55 5.58 10.77 -8.29
C ILE A 55 7.09 10.83 -8.48
N GLY A 56 7.84 10.40 -7.48
CA GLY A 56 9.29 10.36 -7.60
C GLY A 56 9.78 9.46 -8.71
N THR A 57 9.05 8.37 -8.96
CA THR A 57 9.43 7.41 -9.97
C THR A 57 8.90 7.78 -11.36
N TYR A 58 7.64 8.19 -11.42
CA TYR A 58 6.96 8.38 -12.71
C TYR A 58 6.57 9.82 -13.03
N GLY A 59 6.64 10.71 -12.07
CA GLY A 59 6.23 12.09 -12.29
C GLY A 59 4.76 12.31 -11.99
N GLU A 60 4.39 13.59 -11.90
CA GLU A 60 3.03 13.97 -11.54
C GLU A 60 2.00 13.52 -12.56
N GLU A 61 2.32 13.69 -13.84
CA GLU A 61 1.36 13.39 -14.89
C GLU A 61 0.97 11.91 -14.89
N ALA A 62 1.99 11.05 -14.90
CA ALA A 62 1.74 9.61 -14.93
C ALA A 62 1.05 9.13 -13.67
N THR A 63 1.44 9.69 -12.53
CA THR A 63 0.80 9.31 -11.26
C THR A 63 -0.65 9.73 -11.25
N ALA A 64 -0.95 10.94 -11.73
CA ALA A 64 -2.33 11.39 -11.80
C ALA A 64 -3.16 10.47 -12.70
N HIS A 65 -2.58 10.09 -13.83
CA HIS A 65 -3.28 9.20 -14.74
C HIS A 65 -3.53 7.83 -14.11
N PHE A 66 -2.52 7.31 -13.41
CA PHE A 66 -2.63 6.02 -12.75
C PHE A 66 -3.76 6.02 -11.72
N THR A 67 -3.96 7.15 -11.04
CA THR A 67 -4.95 7.22 -9.96
C THR A 67 -6.31 7.77 -10.41
N GLU A 68 -6.46 8.08 -11.69
CA GLU A 68 -7.68 8.79 -12.13
C GLU A 68 -8.94 7.97 -11.93
N ASN A 69 -8.84 6.65 -11.90
CA ASN A 69 -10.02 5.81 -11.71
C ASN A 69 -10.29 5.44 -10.27
N LEU A 70 -9.46 5.92 -9.35
CA LEU A 70 -9.64 5.55 -7.95
C LEU A 70 -11.01 5.91 -7.39
N PRO A 71 -11.54 7.12 -7.68
CA PRO A 71 -12.85 7.44 -7.12
C PRO A 71 -13.93 6.42 -7.50
N SER A 72 -13.94 5.99 -8.77
CA SER A 72 -14.91 4.98 -9.19
C SER A 72 -14.70 3.66 -8.49
N ARG A 73 -13.44 3.25 -8.36
CA ARG A 73 -13.13 1.98 -7.73
C ARG A 73 -13.50 1.99 -6.26
N ILE A 74 -13.29 3.13 -5.61
CA ILE A 74 -13.68 3.28 -4.22
C ILE A 74 -15.19 3.13 -4.09
N LYS A 75 -15.93 3.81 -4.94
CA LYS A 75 -17.38 3.77 -4.87
C LYS A 75 -17.93 2.40 -5.21
N ASN A 76 -17.21 1.65 -6.04
CA ASN A 76 -17.63 0.31 -6.41
C ASN A 76 -17.28 -0.74 -5.37
N GLY A 77 -16.64 -0.33 -4.28
CA GLY A 77 -16.35 -1.24 -3.19
C GLY A 77 -15.11 -2.09 -3.35
N GLU A 78 -14.26 -1.79 -4.34
CA GLU A 78 -13.06 -2.61 -4.55
C GLU A 78 -12.15 -2.68 -3.35
N PHE A 79 -12.12 -1.61 -2.56
CA PHE A 79 -11.22 -1.56 -1.42
C PHE A 79 -11.92 -1.80 -0.09
N SER A 80 -13.19 -2.18 -0.14
CA SER A 80 -13.95 -2.41 1.09
C SER A 80 -13.63 -3.78 1.63
N LEU A 81 -13.03 -3.81 2.81
CA LEU A 81 -12.62 -5.06 3.41
C LEU A 81 -13.74 -5.71 4.19
N ARG A 82 -14.82 -4.93 4.59
CA ARG A 82 -15.90 -5.48 5.27
C ARG A 82 -17.08 -5.36 4.43
N ARG A 83 -18.01 -6.21 4.68
CA ARG A 83 -19.21 -6.15 3.97
C ARG A 83 -19.87 -4.90 4.20
N GLN A 84 -20.28 -4.29 3.21
CA GLN A 84 -21.00 -3.09 3.40
C GLN A 84 -22.37 -3.43 3.55
N ARG A 85 -23.06 -2.79 4.38
CA ARG A 85 -24.34 -3.03 4.52
C ARG A 85 -25.00 -1.95 4.03
N GLN A 86 -25.76 -1.94 3.47
CA GLN A 86 -26.30 -0.87 3.01
C GLN A 86 -27.49 -0.67 3.18
#